data_852a097297e01cd9699c58e6209a9198
#
_entry.id   852a097297e01cd9699c58e6209a9198
#
_cell.length_a   1.000
_cell.length_b   1.000
_cell.length_c   1.000
_cell.angle_alpha   90.00
_cell.angle_beta   90.00
_cell.angle_gamma   90.00
#
_symmetry.space_group_name_H-M   'P 1'
#
loop_
_entity.id
_entity.type
_entity.pdbx_description
1 polymer ?
#
loop_
_entity_poly.entity_id
_entity_poly.type
_entity_poly.pdbx_seq_one_letter_code
_entity_poly.pdbx_strand_id
1 'polypeptide(L)'
;MSEAALSEEPPFDQLGTLLPGDCIERRPGSFQRFDFHVGTVSVAALLWSKEVPTGRLVIAFNGAVRRAPTKDPQEVFQRRTWVDDIDADVLFLSDPTLRPDNGISIGWGQGTPGRYAIPAMAQAARFVSECLDVPPAARLYFGTSAGGFQALQAAARDEGCRALVNNPQIDWTKYIPTFVSTIARHSYMSRSTEDIALEHPDRTSAAHAFAEFGHTPRTRCLINAASENDALAQLPALVDALPAQAGERSCFDVSLYSDARGGHNPLSKPATTSAINSIVREAANE
;
A
#
# COMPACT_ATOMS: atom_id res chain seq x y z
N MET A 1 -21.76 -11.87 -34.63
CA MET A 1 -21.63 -11.69 -33.17
C MET A 1 -20.42 -12.50 -32.74
N SER A 2 -19.30 -11.84 -32.60
CA SER A 2 -18.04 -12.48 -32.17
C SER A 2 -18.03 -12.52 -30.64
N GLU A 3 -18.08 -13.71 -30.04
CA GLU A 3 -17.73 -13.94 -28.67
C GLU A 3 -16.26 -13.53 -28.50
N ALA A 4 -16.04 -12.40 -27.85
CA ALA A 4 -14.73 -12.05 -27.36
C ALA A 4 -14.33 -13.14 -26.35
N ALA A 5 -13.34 -13.95 -26.71
CA ALA A 5 -12.72 -14.90 -25.81
C ALA A 5 -12.28 -14.13 -24.57
N LEU A 6 -12.93 -14.41 -23.44
CA LEU A 6 -12.44 -14.03 -22.11
C LEU A 6 -11.06 -14.68 -22.00
N SER A 7 -10.00 -13.88 -22.05
CA SER A 7 -8.66 -14.37 -21.77
C SER A 7 -8.70 -14.94 -20.35
N GLU A 8 -8.63 -16.25 -20.23
CA GLU A 8 -8.41 -16.89 -18.92
C GLU A 8 -7.15 -16.28 -18.32
N GLU A 9 -7.31 -15.65 -17.15
CA GLU A 9 -6.17 -15.14 -16.40
C GLU A 9 -5.24 -16.33 -16.10
N PRO A 10 -3.89 -16.15 -16.22
CA PRO A 10 -2.99 -17.25 -15.93
C PRO A 10 -3.24 -17.77 -14.51
N PRO A 11 -3.31 -19.08 -14.31
CA PRO A 11 -3.55 -19.66 -13.00
C PRO A 11 -2.41 -19.24 -12.05
N PHE A 12 -2.77 -18.75 -10.86
CA PHE A 12 -1.79 -18.45 -9.83
C PHE A 12 -1.25 -19.75 -9.26
N ASP A 13 0.08 -19.80 -9.09
CA ASP A 13 0.72 -20.87 -8.37
C ASP A 13 0.44 -20.73 -6.85
N GLN A 14 -0.27 -21.68 -6.29
CA GLN A 14 -0.73 -21.64 -4.90
C GLN A 14 0.33 -22.20 -3.95
N LEU A 15 0.90 -21.35 -3.10
CA LEU A 15 1.88 -21.77 -2.08
C LEU A 15 1.22 -22.09 -0.73
N GLY A 16 -0.09 -21.81 -0.58
CA GLY A 16 -0.80 -22.02 0.69
C GLY A 16 -0.46 -20.98 1.74
N THR A 17 -0.35 -21.40 2.99
CA THR A 17 -0.03 -20.54 4.13
C THR A 17 1.46 -20.53 4.40
N LEU A 18 2.04 -19.35 4.56
CA LEU A 18 3.43 -19.13 4.93
C LEU A 18 3.52 -18.40 6.28
N LEU A 19 4.56 -18.72 7.03
CA LEU A 19 4.86 -18.19 8.36
C LEU A 19 6.21 -17.44 8.33
N PRO A 20 6.49 -16.56 9.29
CA PRO A 20 7.83 -16.03 9.50
C PRO A 20 8.86 -17.15 9.67
N GLY A 21 9.90 -17.14 8.85
CA GLY A 21 10.94 -18.17 8.82
C GLY A 21 10.79 -19.22 7.70
N ASP A 22 9.65 -19.25 7.00
CA ASP A 22 9.54 -19.99 5.74
C ASP A 22 10.37 -19.30 4.64
N CYS A 23 10.41 -19.90 3.45
CA CYS A 23 11.11 -19.35 2.29
C CYS A 23 10.23 -19.45 1.05
N ILE A 24 10.31 -18.44 0.18
CA ILE A 24 9.69 -18.49 -1.14
C ILE A 24 10.77 -18.70 -2.18
N GLU A 25 10.67 -19.79 -2.93
CA GLU A 25 11.48 -19.99 -4.11
C GLU A 25 10.93 -19.11 -5.25
N ARG A 26 11.80 -18.29 -5.82
CA ARG A 26 11.45 -17.40 -6.93
C ARG A 26 11.07 -18.19 -8.18
N ARG A 27 9.93 -17.91 -8.77
CA ARG A 27 9.45 -18.51 -10.03
C ARG A 27 9.33 -17.48 -11.13
N PRO A 28 10.32 -17.37 -12.02
CA PRO A 28 10.36 -16.38 -13.09
C PRO A 28 9.13 -16.42 -13.99
N GLY A 29 8.60 -15.25 -14.38
CA GLY A 29 7.49 -15.11 -15.32
C GLY A 29 6.14 -15.63 -14.78
N SER A 30 5.99 -15.79 -13.46
CA SER A 30 4.78 -16.36 -12.88
C SER A 30 4.27 -15.60 -11.65
N PHE A 31 2.99 -15.81 -11.35
CA PHE A 31 2.35 -15.35 -10.13
C PHE A 31 2.32 -16.46 -9.08
N GLN A 32 2.78 -16.16 -7.88
CA GLN A 32 2.73 -17.02 -6.71
C GLN A 32 1.78 -16.41 -5.67
N ARG A 33 0.69 -17.14 -5.34
CA ARG A 33 -0.33 -16.71 -4.37
C ARG A 33 -0.15 -17.43 -3.04
N PHE A 34 -0.15 -16.68 -1.94
CA PHE A 34 -0.03 -17.21 -0.59
C PHE A 34 -0.73 -16.35 0.45
N ASP A 35 -0.99 -16.92 1.62
CA ASP A 35 -1.44 -16.21 2.80
C ASP A 35 -0.28 -16.14 3.81
N PHE A 36 0.17 -14.94 4.13
CA PHE A 36 1.21 -14.76 5.14
C PHE A 36 0.59 -14.52 6.51
N HIS A 37 0.88 -15.39 7.46
CA HIS A 37 0.30 -15.33 8.79
C HIS A 37 1.29 -14.76 9.81
N VAL A 38 0.83 -13.73 10.56
CA VAL A 38 1.54 -13.14 11.69
C VAL A 38 0.62 -13.14 12.90
N GLY A 39 0.87 -14.01 13.84
CA GLY A 39 -0.04 -14.21 14.98
C GLY A 39 -1.44 -14.58 14.50
N THR A 40 -2.40 -13.68 14.71
CA THR A 40 -3.81 -13.89 14.31
C THR A 40 -4.21 -13.09 13.06
N VAL A 41 -3.28 -12.43 12.40
CA VAL A 41 -3.52 -11.68 11.17
C VAL A 41 -3.04 -12.49 9.98
N SER A 42 -3.92 -12.68 9.00
CA SER A 42 -3.59 -13.28 7.70
C SER A 42 -3.56 -12.17 6.65
N VAL A 43 -2.49 -12.11 5.87
CA VAL A 43 -2.30 -11.17 4.76
C VAL A 43 -2.29 -11.95 3.46
N ALA A 44 -3.33 -11.78 2.65
CA ALA A 44 -3.37 -12.35 1.31
C ALA A 44 -2.37 -11.62 0.40
N ALA A 45 -1.49 -12.36 -0.24
CA ALA A 45 -0.38 -11.85 -1.02
C ALA A 45 -0.28 -12.51 -2.40
N LEU A 46 0.18 -11.75 -3.38
CA LEU A 46 0.44 -12.23 -4.73
C LEU A 46 1.80 -11.68 -5.18
N LEU A 47 2.76 -12.55 -5.40
CA LEU A 47 4.11 -12.21 -5.88
C LEU A 47 4.21 -12.47 -7.37
N TRP A 48 4.63 -11.46 -8.14
CA TRP A 48 5.09 -11.60 -9.51
C TRP A 48 6.60 -11.52 -9.57
N SER A 49 7.23 -12.49 -10.18
CA SER A 49 8.68 -12.51 -10.41
C SER A 49 9.02 -12.28 -11.87
N LYS A 50 9.88 -11.29 -12.16
CA LYS A 50 10.41 -11.04 -13.51
C LYS A 50 11.16 -12.26 -14.03
N GLU A 51 11.26 -12.40 -15.36
CA GLU A 51 12.08 -13.46 -15.99
C GLU A 51 13.55 -13.41 -15.50
N VAL A 52 14.12 -12.22 -15.45
CA VAL A 52 15.47 -11.98 -14.94
C VAL A 52 15.40 -11.28 -13.60
N PRO A 53 16.10 -11.77 -12.56
CA PRO A 53 16.16 -11.10 -11.28
C PRO A 53 16.64 -9.65 -11.40
N THR A 54 15.88 -8.73 -10.82
CA THR A 54 16.22 -7.29 -10.86
C THR A 54 16.93 -6.81 -9.60
N GLY A 55 16.86 -7.59 -8.51
CA GLY A 55 17.29 -7.16 -7.17
C GLY A 55 16.42 -6.04 -6.59
N ARG A 56 15.20 -5.84 -7.11
CA ARG A 56 14.28 -4.77 -6.73
C ARG A 56 12.89 -5.33 -6.52
N LEU A 57 12.16 -4.76 -5.55
CA LEU A 57 10.79 -5.17 -5.23
C LEU A 57 9.88 -3.95 -5.09
N VAL A 58 8.79 -3.95 -5.83
CA VAL A 58 7.65 -3.03 -5.62
C VAL A 58 6.63 -3.73 -4.75
N ILE A 59 6.27 -3.14 -3.61
CA ILE A 59 5.23 -3.61 -2.71
C ILE A 59 4.00 -2.75 -2.93
N ALA A 60 2.97 -3.31 -3.56
CA ALA A 60 1.77 -2.61 -4.00
C ALA A 60 0.57 -2.89 -3.08
N PHE A 61 -0.12 -1.82 -2.68
CA PHE A 61 -1.29 -1.87 -1.82
C PHE A 61 -2.55 -1.48 -2.57
N ASN A 62 -3.67 -2.10 -2.22
CA ASN A 62 -4.96 -1.78 -2.79
C ASN A 62 -5.50 -0.45 -2.25
N GLY A 63 -6.09 0.37 -3.13
CA GLY A 63 -7.01 1.44 -2.76
C GLY A 63 -8.40 0.88 -2.41
N ALA A 64 -9.47 1.65 -2.70
CA ALA A 64 -10.83 1.16 -2.56
C ALA A 64 -11.07 -0.09 -3.43
N VAL A 65 -11.65 -1.13 -2.83
CA VAL A 65 -12.00 -2.38 -3.50
C VAL A 65 -13.50 -2.42 -3.79
N ARG A 66 -13.87 -2.56 -5.07
CA ARG A 66 -15.27 -2.73 -5.45
C ARG A 66 -15.78 -4.06 -4.93
N ARG A 67 -16.82 -4.00 -4.10
CA ARG A 67 -17.46 -5.20 -3.54
C ARG A 67 -18.32 -5.90 -4.57
N ALA A 68 -18.18 -7.21 -4.67
CA ALA A 68 -19.03 -8.08 -5.45
C ALA A 68 -19.40 -9.30 -4.59
N PRO A 69 -20.68 -9.73 -4.58
CA PRO A 69 -21.15 -10.82 -3.70
C PRO A 69 -20.41 -12.14 -3.89
N THR A 70 -19.88 -12.38 -5.09
CA THR A 70 -19.22 -13.64 -5.47
C THR A 70 -17.70 -13.61 -5.38
N LYS A 71 -17.11 -12.45 -4.99
CA LYS A 71 -15.65 -12.29 -4.95
C LYS A 71 -15.19 -11.97 -3.54
N ASP A 72 -14.19 -12.72 -3.08
CA ASP A 72 -13.48 -12.37 -1.86
C ASP A 72 -12.68 -11.07 -2.09
N PRO A 73 -12.88 -10.02 -1.28
CA PRO A 73 -12.13 -8.78 -1.42
C PRO A 73 -10.63 -8.95 -1.15
N GLN A 74 -10.23 -10.00 -0.45
CA GLN A 74 -8.83 -10.30 -0.21
C GLN A 74 -8.15 -10.95 -1.42
N GLU A 75 -8.91 -11.47 -2.38
CA GLU A 75 -8.40 -11.97 -3.67
C GLU A 75 -8.34 -10.88 -4.75
N VAL A 76 -8.49 -9.62 -4.36
CA VAL A 76 -8.33 -8.48 -5.28
C VAL A 76 -6.91 -7.93 -5.17
N PHE A 77 -6.16 -8.07 -6.25
CA PHE A 77 -4.81 -7.52 -6.41
C PHE A 77 -4.83 -6.47 -7.52
N GLN A 78 -5.03 -5.22 -7.13
CA GLN A 78 -5.16 -4.11 -8.09
C GLN A 78 -3.86 -3.93 -8.87
N ARG A 79 -3.97 -3.62 -10.16
CA ARG A 79 -2.86 -3.35 -11.07
C ARG A 79 -1.94 -4.55 -11.36
N ARG A 80 -2.33 -5.78 -11.02
CA ARG A 80 -1.53 -6.97 -11.36
C ARG A 80 -1.25 -7.11 -12.86
N THR A 81 -2.10 -6.54 -13.71
CA THR A 81 -1.90 -6.49 -15.17
C THR A 81 -0.86 -5.46 -15.62
N TRP A 82 -0.19 -4.76 -14.69
CA TRP A 82 0.83 -3.77 -15.00
C TRP A 82 2.26 -4.30 -14.84
N VAL A 83 2.42 -5.51 -14.38
CA VAL A 83 3.72 -6.09 -14.02
C VAL A 83 4.73 -6.11 -15.17
N ASP A 84 4.27 -6.24 -16.40
CA ASP A 84 5.16 -6.22 -17.58
C ASP A 84 5.80 -4.84 -17.79
N ASP A 85 5.13 -3.76 -17.37
CA ASP A 85 5.61 -2.38 -17.51
C ASP A 85 6.40 -1.89 -16.27
N ILE A 86 6.64 -2.75 -15.28
CA ILE A 86 7.38 -2.42 -14.04
C ILE A 86 8.73 -3.13 -14.06
N ASP A 87 9.84 -2.39 -13.83
CA ASP A 87 11.21 -2.88 -13.87
C ASP A 87 11.68 -3.50 -12.54
N ALA A 88 10.80 -4.25 -11.89
CA ALA A 88 11.03 -4.90 -10.60
C ALA A 88 10.15 -6.13 -10.45
N ASP A 89 10.47 -7.02 -9.52
CA ASP A 89 9.51 -7.97 -8.99
C ASP A 89 8.39 -7.20 -8.27
N VAL A 90 7.16 -7.74 -8.22
CA VAL A 90 6.03 -7.00 -7.64
C VAL A 90 5.29 -7.88 -6.64
N LEU A 91 5.21 -7.43 -5.41
CA LEU A 91 4.40 -8.02 -4.35
C LEU A 91 3.12 -7.20 -4.16
N PHE A 92 1.97 -7.80 -4.37
CA PHE A 92 0.66 -7.23 -4.06
C PHE A 92 0.18 -7.73 -2.71
N LEU A 93 -0.20 -6.80 -1.83
CA LEU A 93 -0.77 -7.12 -0.52
C LEU A 93 -2.23 -6.65 -0.47
N SER A 94 -3.11 -7.55 -0.09
CA SER A 94 -4.50 -7.22 0.21
C SER A 94 -4.65 -6.69 1.63
N ASP A 95 -5.67 -5.85 1.83
CA ASP A 95 -5.99 -5.30 3.14
C ASP A 95 -6.78 -6.30 4.00
N PRO A 96 -6.23 -6.83 5.10
CA PRO A 96 -6.94 -7.78 5.97
C PRO A 96 -8.19 -7.23 6.67
N THR A 97 -8.41 -5.91 6.61
CA THR A 97 -9.64 -5.27 7.08
C THR A 97 -10.83 -5.65 6.22
N LEU A 98 -10.59 -5.91 4.93
CA LEU A 98 -11.62 -6.25 3.95
C LEU A 98 -11.93 -7.75 4.03
N ARG A 99 -13.12 -8.11 4.50
CA ARG A 99 -13.55 -9.51 4.60
C ARG A 99 -14.86 -9.74 3.86
N PRO A 100 -15.13 -10.97 3.42
CA PRO A 100 -16.37 -11.29 2.72
C PRO A 100 -17.63 -10.86 3.48
N ASP A 101 -17.60 -10.99 4.82
CA ASP A 101 -18.74 -10.80 5.73
C ASP A 101 -18.98 -9.35 6.18
N ASN A 102 -18.07 -8.40 5.91
CA ASN A 102 -18.18 -7.06 6.52
C ASN A 102 -18.57 -5.92 5.56
N GLY A 103 -18.66 -6.16 4.27
CA GLY A 103 -19.07 -5.16 3.27
C GLY A 103 -18.13 -3.95 3.12
N ILE A 104 -17.01 -3.90 3.83
CA ILE A 104 -16.06 -2.77 3.80
C ILE A 104 -15.35 -2.73 2.45
N SER A 105 -15.28 -1.55 1.84
CA SER A 105 -14.57 -1.33 0.57
C SER A 105 -13.26 -0.57 0.74
N ILE A 106 -13.05 0.12 1.86
CA ILE A 106 -11.84 0.86 2.22
C ILE A 106 -11.51 0.54 3.68
N GLY A 107 -10.35 -0.06 3.93
CA GLY A 107 -9.98 -0.55 5.26
C GLY A 107 -8.77 0.14 5.89
N TRP A 108 -7.91 0.79 5.08
CA TRP A 108 -6.66 1.43 5.53
C TRP A 108 -5.74 0.53 6.37
N GLY A 109 -5.88 -0.79 6.26
CA GLY A 109 -5.11 -1.73 7.07
C GLY A 109 -5.46 -1.69 8.56
N GLN A 110 -6.65 -1.17 8.94
CA GLN A 110 -7.02 -1.00 10.35
C GLN A 110 -7.36 -2.33 11.04
N GLY A 111 -7.64 -3.39 10.27
CA GLY A 111 -7.88 -4.73 10.82
C GLY A 111 -9.19 -4.83 11.59
N THR A 112 -9.13 -5.53 12.73
CA THR A 112 -10.24 -5.72 13.66
C THR A 112 -9.85 -5.21 15.04
N PRO A 113 -10.80 -5.06 16.00
CA PRO A 113 -10.45 -4.64 17.36
C PRO A 113 -9.30 -5.47 17.95
N GLY A 114 -8.25 -4.80 18.37
CA GLY A 114 -7.05 -5.42 18.92
C GLY A 114 -6.09 -6.09 17.92
N ARG A 115 -6.39 -6.03 16.60
CA ARG A 115 -5.60 -6.68 15.54
C ARG A 115 -5.30 -5.72 14.40
N TYR A 116 -4.50 -4.69 14.66
CA TYR A 116 -4.04 -3.76 13.63
C TYR A 116 -3.23 -4.49 12.55
N ALA A 117 -3.61 -4.34 11.27
CA ALA A 117 -3.09 -5.20 10.21
C ALA A 117 -1.77 -4.71 9.59
N ILE A 118 -1.47 -3.42 9.62
CA ILE A 118 -0.27 -2.85 8.98
C ILE A 118 1.04 -3.52 9.44
N PRO A 119 1.27 -3.82 10.74
CA PRO A 119 2.48 -4.53 11.14
C PRO A 119 2.68 -5.87 10.45
N ALA A 120 1.60 -6.65 10.27
CA ALA A 120 1.66 -7.92 9.55
C ALA A 120 1.91 -7.71 8.05
N MET A 121 1.32 -6.69 7.44
CA MET A 121 1.56 -6.34 6.03
C MET A 121 3.02 -5.90 5.81
N ALA A 122 3.59 -5.09 6.69
CA ALA A 122 4.99 -4.69 6.65
C ALA A 122 5.93 -5.90 6.84
N GLN A 123 5.57 -6.83 7.73
CA GLN A 123 6.34 -8.06 7.93
C GLN A 123 6.28 -8.97 6.71
N ALA A 124 5.12 -9.11 6.05
CA ALA A 124 4.99 -9.85 4.78
C ALA A 124 5.89 -9.25 3.69
N ALA A 125 5.97 -7.92 3.58
CA ALA A 125 6.84 -7.24 2.64
C ALA A 125 8.32 -7.54 2.90
N ARG A 126 8.77 -7.44 4.17
CA ARG A 126 10.15 -7.78 4.54
C ARG A 126 10.47 -9.25 4.32
N PHE A 127 9.58 -10.15 4.71
CA PHE A 127 9.73 -11.58 4.50
C PHE A 127 9.99 -11.93 3.02
N VAL A 128 9.15 -11.42 2.10
CA VAL A 128 9.36 -11.62 0.65
C VAL A 128 10.68 -11.00 0.18
N SER A 129 11.00 -9.80 0.66
CA SER A 129 12.24 -9.12 0.31
C SER A 129 13.48 -9.93 0.75
N GLU A 130 13.45 -10.53 1.93
CA GLU A 130 14.51 -11.40 2.44
C GLU A 130 14.63 -12.68 1.61
N CYS A 131 13.51 -13.33 1.25
CA CYS A 131 13.51 -14.50 0.36
C CYS A 131 14.09 -14.20 -1.04
N LEU A 132 13.97 -12.95 -1.51
CA LEU A 132 14.45 -12.52 -2.83
C LEU A 132 15.80 -11.79 -2.77
N ASP A 133 16.46 -11.73 -1.62
CA ASP A 133 17.71 -10.98 -1.39
C ASP A 133 17.62 -9.50 -1.80
N VAL A 134 16.46 -8.85 -1.57
CA VAL A 134 16.24 -7.44 -1.92
C VAL A 134 16.55 -6.55 -0.71
N PRO A 135 17.60 -5.69 -0.79
CA PRO A 135 17.95 -4.81 0.31
C PRO A 135 16.89 -3.70 0.52
N PRO A 136 16.82 -3.08 1.71
CA PRO A 136 15.85 -2.03 2.00
C PRO A 136 15.81 -0.91 0.96
N ALA A 137 16.96 -0.40 0.53
CA ALA A 137 17.06 0.68 -0.45
C ALA A 137 16.45 0.35 -1.83
N ALA A 138 16.29 -0.94 -2.14
CA ALA A 138 15.68 -1.44 -3.38
C ALA A 138 14.21 -1.86 -3.21
N ARG A 139 13.60 -1.60 -2.05
CA ARG A 139 12.17 -1.81 -1.78
C ARG A 139 11.40 -0.52 -2.02
N LEU A 140 10.39 -0.58 -2.87
CA LEU A 140 9.49 0.55 -3.13
C LEU A 140 8.08 0.20 -2.67
N TYR A 141 7.60 0.87 -1.64
CA TYR A 141 6.21 0.80 -1.18
C TYR A 141 5.33 1.70 -2.04
N PHE A 142 4.36 1.13 -2.72
CA PHE A 142 3.53 1.83 -3.68
C PHE A 142 2.04 1.72 -3.35
N GLY A 143 1.34 2.84 -3.40
CA GLY A 143 -0.10 2.86 -3.25
C GLY A 143 -0.76 4.18 -3.67
N THR A 144 -2.07 4.11 -3.88
CA THR A 144 -2.89 5.29 -4.18
C THR A 144 -4.09 5.34 -3.24
N SER A 145 -4.55 6.54 -2.88
CA SER A 145 -5.72 6.68 -2.00
C SER A 145 -5.48 5.93 -0.66
N ALA A 146 -6.37 5.04 -0.25
CA ALA A 146 -6.20 4.19 0.93
C ALA A 146 -4.96 3.28 0.84
N GLY A 147 -4.62 2.81 -0.35
CA GLY A 147 -3.37 2.07 -0.57
C GLY A 147 -2.14 2.93 -0.35
N GLY A 148 -2.21 4.24 -0.62
CA GLY A 148 -1.15 5.20 -0.31
C GLY A 148 -0.93 5.35 1.19
N PHE A 149 -2.00 5.39 1.98
CA PHE A 149 -1.90 5.35 3.44
C PHE A 149 -1.20 4.07 3.92
N GLN A 150 -1.64 2.91 3.43
CA GLN A 150 -1.06 1.62 3.80
C GLN A 150 0.42 1.54 3.41
N ALA A 151 0.79 2.03 2.22
CA ALA A 151 2.17 2.08 1.75
C ALA A 151 3.06 2.93 2.68
N LEU A 152 2.62 4.13 3.04
CA LEU A 152 3.36 5.01 3.96
C LEU A 152 3.48 4.40 5.36
N GLN A 153 2.40 3.82 5.88
CA GLN A 153 2.38 3.15 7.18
C GLN A 153 3.31 1.94 7.23
N ALA A 154 3.35 1.13 6.16
CA ALA A 154 4.24 -0.01 6.08
C ALA A 154 5.70 0.44 5.91
N ALA A 155 5.96 1.45 5.08
CA ALA A 155 7.28 2.03 4.88
C ALA A 155 7.85 2.67 6.16
N ALA A 156 7.01 3.27 7.01
CA ALA A 156 7.41 3.77 8.33
C ALA A 156 8.00 2.66 9.24
N ARG A 157 7.76 1.40 8.94
CA ARG A 157 8.20 0.21 9.69
C ARG A 157 9.35 -0.56 8.99
N ASP A 158 9.88 0.00 7.90
CA ASP A 158 10.95 -0.63 7.11
C ASP A 158 12.02 0.40 6.77
N GLU A 159 12.94 0.64 7.71
CA GLU A 159 14.00 1.64 7.59
C GLU A 159 14.87 1.42 6.35
N GLY A 160 15.20 2.52 5.66
CA GLY A 160 16.01 2.51 4.44
C GLY A 160 15.21 2.25 3.16
N CYS A 161 13.91 1.95 3.24
CA CYS A 161 13.06 1.76 2.07
C CYS A 161 12.65 3.10 1.41
N ARG A 162 11.96 2.98 0.27
CA ARG A 162 11.39 4.10 -0.49
C ARG A 162 9.87 3.97 -0.58
N ALA A 163 9.18 5.09 -0.80
CA ALA A 163 7.75 5.10 -1.07
C ALA A 163 7.38 5.97 -2.27
N LEU A 164 6.37 5.54 -3.02
CA LEU A 164 5.67 6.33 -4.04
C LEU A 164 4.19 6.28 -3.78
N VAL A 165 3.58 7.42 -3.55
CA VAL A 165 2.15 7.50 -3.29
C VAL A 165 1.49 8.54 -4.17
N ASN A 166 0.25 8.27 -4.62
CA ASN A 166 -0.53 9.21 -5.39
C ASN A 166 -1.91 9.44 -4.76
N ASN A 167 -2.24 10.68 -4.47
CA ASN A 167 -3.44 11.10 -3.76
C ASN A 167 -3.68 10.24 -2.49
N PRO A 168 -2.64 10.05 -1.62
CA PRO A 168 -2.79 9.22 -0.43
C PRO A 168 -3.74 9.85 0.58
N GLN A 169 -4.50 9.06 1.33
CA GLN A 169 -4.98 9.54 2.59
C GLN A 169 -3.80 9.54 3.57
N ILE A 170 -3.41 10.71 4.04
CA ILE A 170 -2.36 10.89 5.06
C ILE A 170 -2.92 10.63 6.46
N ASP A 171 -4.14 11.10 6.67
CA ASP A 171 -4.94 10.89 7.86
C ASP A 171 -6.32 10.37 7.43
N TRP A 172 -6.60 9.08 7.68
CA TRP A 172 -7.84 8.48 7.23
C TRP A 172 -9.06 9.06 7.95
N THR A 173 -8.92 9.63 9.16
CA THR A 173 -10.03 10.26 9.89
C THR A 173 -10.55 11.53 9.22
N LYS A 174 -9.74 12.14 8.36
CA LYS A 174 -10.09 13.33 7.56
C LYS A 174 -10.65 13.00 6.17
N TYR A 175 -10.97 11.72 5.93
CA TYR A 175 -11.58 11.30 4.67
C TYR A 175 -13.11 11.41 4.72
N ILE A 176 -13.80 10.80 3.76
CA ILE A 176 -15.26 10.84 3.62
C ILE A 176 -15.93 10.20 4.85
N PRO A 177 -16.83 10.91 5.57
CA PRO A 177 -17.36 10.48 6.86
C PRO A 177 -18.01 9.09 6.90
N THR A 178 -18.65 8.66 5.79
CA THR A 178 -19.28 7.33 5.71
C THR A 178 -18.27 6.18 5.76
N PHE A 179 -17.12 6.33 5.17
CA PHE A 179 -16.03 5.34 5.23
C PHE A 179 -15.35 5.37 6.59
N VAL A 180 -15.08 6.58 7.10
CA VAL A 180 -14.48 6.80 8.43
C VAL A 180 -15.31 6.15 9.52
N SER A 181 -16.63 6.45 9.57
CA SER A 181 -17.54 5.86 10.56
C SER A 181 -17.68 4.33 10.43
N THR A 182 -17.55 3.81 9.23
CA THR A 182 -17.53 2.36 9.01
C THR A 182 -16.31 1.72 9.67
N ILE A 183 -15.13 2.29 9.53
CA ILE A 183 -13.91 1.78 10.16
C ILE A 183 -13.93 2.00 11.68
N ALA A 184 -14.39 3.15 12.17
CA ALA A 184 -14.56 3.39 13.60
C ALA A 184 -15.44 2.30 14.25
N ARG A 185 -16.53 1.90 13.57
CA ARG A 185 -17.43 0.83 14.03
C ARG A 185 -16.76 -0.55 14.00
N HIS A 186 -16.10 -0.92 12.90
CA HIS A 186 -15.57 -2.27 12.70
C HIS A 186 -14.26 -2.54 13.40
N SER A 187 -13.35 -1.57 13.39
CA SER A 187 -11.98 -1.76 13.89
C SER A 187 -11.80 -1.18 15.30
N TYR A 188 -12.70 -0.28 15.74
CA TYR A 188 -12.58 0.46 17.00
C TYR A 188 -13.84 0.44 17.88
N MET A 189 -14.77 -0.53 17.66
CA MET A 189 -15.96 -0.73 18.48
C MET A 189 -16.83 0.54 18.61
N SER A 190 -17.02 1.28 17.52
CA SER A 190 -17.82 2.53 17.47
C SER A 190 -17.30 3.68 18.33
N ARG A 191 -16.00 3.73 18.62
CA ARG A 191 -15.39 4.89 19.29
C ARG A 191 -15.43 6.12 18.37
N SER A 192 -15.38 7.31 18.96
CA SER A 192 -15.28 8.54 18.19
C SER A 192 -13.94 8.60 17.44
N THR A 193 -13.91 9.30 16.32
CA THR A 193 -12.66 9.47 15.53
C THR A 193 -11.62 10.29 16.29
N GLU A 194 -12.07 11.20 17.13
CA GLU A 194 -11.26 12.02 18.03
C GLU A 194 -10.56 11.15 19.08
N ASP A 195 -11.28 10.24 19.73
CA ASP A 195 -10.71 9.31 20.71
C ASP A 195 -9.72 8.34 20.04
N ILE A 196 -10.06 7.85 18.84
CA ILE A 196 -9.18 6.97 18.08
C ILE A 196 -7.88 7.70 17.72
N ALA A 197 -7.96 8.94 17.23
CA ALA A 197 -6.80 9.73 16.86
C ALA A 197 -5.94 10.10 18.09
N LEU A 198 -6.56 10.33 19.25
CA LEU A 198 -5.84 10.63 20.49
C LEU A 198 -5.10 9.39 21.04
N GLU A 199 -5.72 8.21 21.00
CA GLU A 199 -5.14 6.99 21.57
C GLU A 199 -4.19 6.26 20.60
N HIS A 200 -4.41 6.43 19.29
CA HIS A 200 -3.67 5.74 18.25
C HIS A 200 -3.25 6.70 17.12
N PRO A 201 -2.52 7.79 17.42
CA PRO A 201 -2.14 8.78 16.41
C PRO A 201 -1.31 8.16 15.28
N ASP A 202 -0.45 7.20 15.60
CA ASP A 202 0.36 6.43 14.66
C ASP A 202 -0.48 5.56 13.69
N ARG A 203 -1.70 5.17 14.09
CA ARG A 203 -2.60 4.35 13.25
C ARG A 203 -3.57 5.18 12.44
N THR A 204 -3.81 6.43 12.85
CA THR A 204 -4.71 7.35 12.14
C THR A 204 -3.99 8.20 11.11
N SER A 205 -2.73 8.53 11.35
CA SER A 205 -1.91 9.39 10.50
C SER A 205 -0.59 8.73 10.12
N ALA A 206 -0.25 8.76 8.83
CA ALA A 206 1.04 8.29 8.34
C ALA A 206 2.19 9.16 8.86
N ALA A 207 2.00 10.47 9.01
CA ALA A 207 3.02 11.37 9.51
C ALA A 207 3.32 11.13 11.01
N HIS A 208 2.29 10.81 11.83
CA HIS A 208 2.52 10.39 13.21
C HIS A 208 3.24 9.03 13.29
N ALA A 209 2.99 8.12 12.34
CA ALA A 209 3.75 6.87 12.27
C ALA A 209 5.24 7.13 12.00
N PHE A 210 5.61 8.10 11.16
CA PHE A 210 7.02 8.46 10.96
C PHE A 210 7.68 8.95 12.26
N ALA A 211 6.98 9.75 13.06
CA ALA A 211 7.46 10.20 14.36
C ALA A 211 7.60 9.04 15.35
N GLU A 212 6.64 8.13 15.40
CA GLU A 212 6.65 6.96 16.29
C GLU A 212 7.81 6.01 15.98
N PHE A 213 8.09 5.76 14.69
CA PHE A 213 9.20 4.88 14.27
C PHE A 213 10.54 5.59 14.12
N GLY A 214 10.59 6.89 14.34
CA GLY A 214 11.82 7.69 14.38
C GLY A 214 12.48 7.88 13.00
N HIS A 215 11.78 7.56 11.90
CA HIS A 215 12.29 7.83 10.54
C HIS A 215 11.19 8.17 9.56
N THR A 216 11.54 8.96 8.55
CA THR A 216 10.68 9.27 7.41
C THR A 216 11.23 8.54 6.18
N PRO A 217 10.46 7.62 5.57
CA PRO A 217 10.93 6.92 4.38
C PRO A 217 11.16 7.90 3.23
N ARG A 218 12.14 7.63 2.37
CA ARG A 218 12.38 8.43 1.17
C ARG A 218 11.17 8.33 0.23
N THR A 219 10.35 9.37 0.24
CA THR A 219 9.00 9.35 -0.35
C THR A 219 8.86 10.35 -1.48
N ARG A 220 8.28 9.90 -2.61
CA ARG A 220 7.68 10.76 -3.63
C ARG A 220 6.17 10.72 -3.50
N CYS A 221 5.58 11.87 -3.16
CA CYS A 221 4.14 12.05 -2.99
C CYS A 221 3.56 12.89 -4.13
N LEU A 222 2.66 12.32 -4.92
CA LEU A 222 2.00 12.98 -6.05
C LEU A 222 0.58 13.36 -5.63
N ILE A 223 0.23 14.65 -5.66
CA ILE A 223 -1.06 15.15 -5.20
C ILE A 223 -1.75 15.93 -6.31
N ASN A 224 -3.01 15.60 -6.58
CA ASN A 224 -3.86 16.38 -7.48
C ASN A 224 -4.44 17.60 -6.77
N ALA A 225 -3.91 18.77 -7.09
CA ALA A 225 -4.38 20.04 -6.53
C ALA A 225 -5.83 20.39 -6.92
N ALA A 226 -6.39 19.74 -7.95
CA ALA A 226 -7.79 19.89 -8.35
C ALA A 226 -8.74 18.97 -7.55
N SER A 227 -8.22 18.08 -6.70
CA SER A 227 -9.01 17.25 -5.79
C SER A 227 -9.11 17.93 -4.42
N GLU A 228 -10.30 18.37 -4.04
CA GLU A 228 -10.53 19.15 -2.82
C GLU A 228 -10.04 18.43 -1.56
N ASN A 229 -10.42 17.17 -1.36
CA ASN A 229 -9.97 16.42 -0.18
C ASN A 229 -8.46 16.24 -0.14
N ASP A 230 -7.82 15.92 -1.28
CA ASP A 230 -6.38 15.70 -1.34
C ASP A 230 -5.60 16.99 -1.07
N ALA A 231 -6.04 18.11 -1.64
CA ALA A 231 -5.37 19.40 -1.51
C ALA A 231 -5.64 20.09 -0.17
N LEU A 232 -6.89 20.03 0.34
CA LEU A 232 -7.32 20.85 1.49
C LEU A 232 -7.40 20.08 2.82
N ALA A 233 -7.40 18.73 2.78
CA ALA A 233 -7.43 17.93 4.00
C ALA A 233 -6.17 17.06 4.16
N GLN A 234 -5.75 16.35 3.10
CA GLN A 234 -4.67 15.40 3.21
C GLN A 234 -3.28 16.05 3.11
N LEU A 235 -3.08 17.00 2.19
CA LEU A 235 -1.81 17.72 2.10
C LEU A 235 -1.50 18.54 3.37
N PRO A 236 -2.41 19.32 3.95
CA PRO A 236 -2.16 19.96 5.25
C PRO A 236 -1.86 18.98 6.37
N ALA A 237 -2.58 17.84 6.45
CA ALA A 237 -2.30 16.81 7.45
C ALA A 237 -0.88 16.25 7.35
N LEU A 238 -0.31 16.19 6.14
CA LEU A 238 1.09 15.82 5.94
C LEU A 238 2.03 16.92 6.42
N VAL A 239 1.81 18.16 5.97
CA VAL A 239 2.71 19.30 6.25
C VAL A 239 2.76 19.60 7.75
N ASP A 240 1.62 19.55 8.44
CA ASP A 240 1.51 19.88 9.86
C ASP A 240 2.18 18.85 10.77
N ALA A 241 2.24 17.58 10.32
CA ALA A 241 2.72 16.47 11.13
C ALA A 241 4.08 15.90 10.69
N LEU A 242 4.65 16.38 9.57
CA LEU A 242 6.03 16.02 9.22
C LEU A 242 6.97 16.57 10.30
N PRO A 243 7.77 15.71 10.94
CA PRO A 243 8.70 16.18 11.97
C PRO A 243 9.65 17.21 11.37
N ALA A 244 9.83 18.33 12.06
CA ALA A 244 10.87 19.30 11.75
C ALA A 244 12.23 18.62 12.05
N GLN A 245 12.77 17.91 11.09
CA GLN A 245 14.09 17.28 11.18
C GLN A 245 15.15 18.37 11.05
N ALA A 246 15.72 18.75 12.18
CA ALA A 246 16.79 19.73 12.22
C ALA A 246 18.04 19.12 11.56
N GLY A 247 18.44 19.65 10.42
CA GLY A 247 19.76 19.44 9.82
C GLY A 247 19.86 18.36 8.73
N GLU A 248 18.86 17.53 8.50
CA GLU A 248 18.85 16.57 7.38
C GLU A 248 17.97 17.06 6.22
N ARG A 249 18.38 16.76 4.98
CA ARG A 249 17.54 17.00 3.80
C ARG A 249 16.25 16.17 3.96
N SER A 250 15.11 16.81 3.80
CA SER A 250 13.83 16.12 3.78
C SER A 250 13.87 14.95 2.78
N CYS A 251 13.59 13.75 3.28
CA CYS A 251 13.42 12.57 2.44
C CYS A 251 12.02 12.53 1.77
N PHE A 252 11.20 13.57 1.99
CA PHE A 252 9.83 13.63 1.49
C PHE A 252 9.71 14.68 0.38
N ASP A 253 9.46 14.23 -0.84
CA ASP A 253 9.27 15.07 -2.03
C ASP A 253 7.79 15.10 -2.42
N VAL A 254 7.17 16.29 -2.44
CA VAL A 254 5.77 16.50 -2.81
C VAL A 254 5.69 17.17 -4.17
N SER A 255 5.08 16.49 -5.13
CA SER A 255 4.80 17.03 -6.47
C SER A 255 3.31 17.26 -6.66
N LEU A 256 2.93 18.51 -6.96
CA LEU A 256 1.56 18.86 -7.28
C LEU A 256 1.31 18.79 -8.78
N TYR A 257 0.17 18.19 -9.16
CA TYR A 257 -0.37 18.29 -10.52
C TYR A 257 -1.83 18.75 -10.46
N SER A 258 -2.40 19.14 -11.60
CA SER A 258 -3.79 19.59 -11.67
C SER A 258 -4.52 18.84 -12.78
N ASP A 259 -5.43 17.96 -12.40
CA ASP A 259 -6.35 17.26 -13.29
C ASP A 259 -7.77 17.30 -12.73
N ALA A 260 -8.55 18.30 -13.16
CA ALA A 260 -9.92 18.47 -12.70
C ALA A 260 -10.87 17.34 -13.14
N ARG A 261 -10.55 16.62 -14.23
CA ARG A 261 -11.36 15.47 -14.68
C ARG A 261 -11.04 14.21 -13.89
N GLY A 262 -9.76 14.02 -13.54
CA GLY A 262 -9.31 12.91 -12.73
C GLY A 262 -9.80 13.00 -11.27
N GLY A 263 -9.87 14.22 -10.71
CA GLY A 263 -10.22 14.41 -9.31
C GLY A 263 -9.33 13.58 -8.39
N HIS A 264 -9.94 12.78 -7.49
CA HIS A 264 -9.21 11.88 -6.59
C HIS A 264 -8.63 10.62 -7.29
N ASN A 265 -9.00 10.35 -8.54
CA ASN A 265 -8.47 9.18 -9.23
C ASN A 265 -6.95 9.27 -9.39
N PRO A 266 -6.24 8.12 -9.35
CA PRO A 266 -4.81 8.12 -9.54
C PRO A 266 -4.42 8.48 -10.98
N LEU A 267 -3.15 8.79 -11.17
CA LEU A 267 -2.56 8.97 -12.49
C LEU A 267 -2.79 7.75 -13.40
N SER A 268 -2.73 7.96 -14.70
CA SER A 268 -2.87 6.91 -15.70
C SER A 268 -1.80 5.82 -15.54
N LYS A 269 -2.04 4.62 -16.10
CA LYS A 269 -1.07 3.51 -16.09
C LYS A 269 0.32 3.95 -16.57
N PRO A 270 0.48 4.58 -17.77
CA PRO A 270 1.80 4.99 -18.24
C PRO A 270 2.52 5.98 -17.32
N ALA A 271 1.79 6.96 -16.78
CA ALA A 271 2.39 7.94 -15.86
C ALA A 271 2.82 7.29 -14.53
N THR A 272 2.01 6.38 -14.01
CA THR A 272 2.30 5.67 -12.76
C THR A 272 3.48 4.70 -12.93
N THR A 273 3.50 3.88 -13.97
CA THR A 273 4.61 2.93 -14.22
C THR A 273 5.92 3.66 -14.53
N SER A 274 5.86 4.80 -15.23
CA SER A 274 7.03 5.67 -15.43
C SER A 274 7.58 6.20 -14.11
N ALA A 275 6.71 6.65 -13.19
CA ALA A 275 7.14 7.13 -11.87
C ALA A 275 7.73 6.00 -11.00
N ILE A 276 7.13 4.81 -11.01
CA ILE A 276 7.66 3.61 -10.34
C ILE A 276 9.07 3.31 -10.89
N ASN A 277 9.21 3.19 -12.21
CA ASN A 277 10.46 2.82 -12.86
C ASN A 277 11.56 3.84 -12.65
N SER A 278 11.23 5.14 -12.59
CA SER A 278 12.21 6.18 -12.21
C SER A 278 12.84 5.89 -10.85
N ILE A 279 12.00 5.63 -9.82
CA ILE A 279 12.47 5.43 -8.45
C ILE A 279 13.27 4.11 -8.32
N VAL A 280 12.79 3.02 -8.91
CA VAL A 280 13.48 1.72 -8.81
C VAL A 280 14.81 1.70 -9.56
N ARG A 281 14.98 2.54 -10.61
CA ARG A 281 16.26 2.71 -11.30
C ARG A 281 17.22 3.63 -10.54
N GLU A 282 16.71 4.69 -9.88
CA GLU A 282 17.51 5.56 -9.00
C GLU A 282 18.16 4.74 -7.88
N ALA A 283 17.40 3.82 -7.27
CA ALA A 283 17.89 2.92 -6.22
C ALA A 283 19.05 2.00 -6.63
N ALA A 284 19.20 1.73 -7.93
CA ALA A 284 20.28 0.88 -8.45
C ALA A 284 21.61 1.63 -8.62
N ASN A 285 21.61 2.96 -8.55
CA ASN A 285 22.78 3.81 -8.80
C ASN A 285 23.37 4.40 -7.49
N GLU A 286 22.76 4.11 -6.36
CA GLU A 286 23.24 4.46 -5.00
C GLU A 286 23.88 3.25 -4.31
#